data_389498a12d11f758ce9cde818ea44767
#
_entry.id   389498a12d11f758ce9cde818ea44767
#
_cell.length_a   1.000
_cell.length_b   1.000
_cell.length_c   1.000
_cell.angle_alpha   90.00
_cell.angle_beta   90.00
_cell.angle_gamma   90.00
#
_symmetry.space_group_name_H-M   'P 1'
#
loop_
_entity.id
_entity.type
_entity.pdbx_description
1 polymer ?
#
loop_
_entity_poly.entity_id
_entity_poly.type
_entity_poly.pdbx_seq_one_letter_code
_entity_poly.pdbx_strand_id
1 'polypeptide(L)'
;MQRKTFLSVERSATGHRWVERLDPRTANTALAIAQKHAIPDLVARILAGRGVDEDDAPAYLDPAIRDLMPDPHTITDLETVAARIAQAILARETVAIFGDYDVDGAASSAL
;
A
#
# COMPACT_ATOMS: atom_id res chain seq x y z
N MET A 1 -12.08 11.05 26.70
CA MET A 1 -12.51 9.66 27.00
C MET A 1 -11.26 8.78 27.13
N GLN A 2 -11.02 8.17 28.28
CA GLN A 2 -9.81 7.37 28.52
C GLN A 2 -9.99 6.01 27.81
N ARG A 3 -9.06 5.64 26.90
CA ARG A 3 -9.08 4.33 26.22
C ARG A 3 -8.88 3.21 27.24
N LYS A 4 -9.69 2.16 27.13
CA LYS A 4 -9.60 0.99 27.99
C LYS A 4 -8.23 0.29 27.79
N THR A 5 -7.66 -0.19 28.89
CA THR A 5 -6.40 -0.94 28.85
C THR A 5 -6.61 -2.26 28.12
N PHE A 6 -5.72 -2.55 27.17
CA PHE A 6 -5.73 -3.80 26.42
C PHE A 6 -5.04 -4.91 27.23
N LEU A 7 -5.68 -6.07 27.34
CA LEU A 7 -5.22 -7.22 28.11
C LEU A 7 -4.87 -6.90 29.58
N SER A 8 -5.49 -5.84 30.15
CA SER A 8 -5.21 -5.36 31.51
C SER A 8 -3.74 -4.97 31.78
N VAL A 9 -2.97 -4.67 30.73
CA VAL A 9 -1.57 -4.27 30.85
C VAL A 9 -1.49 -2.77 31.12
N GLU A 10 -1.45 -2.38 32.40
CA GLU A 10 -1.26 -0.98 32.82
C GLU A 10 0.22 -0.55 32.65
N ARG A 11 1.15 -1.49 32.81
CA ARG A 11 2.58 -1.25 32.65
C ARG A 11 3.29 -2.49 32.10
N SER A 12 3.81 -2.39 30.87
CA SER A 12 4.60 -3.42 30.22
C SER A 12 6.04 -3.47 30.78
N ALA A 13 6.82 -4.45 30.35
CA ALA A 13 8.25 -4.52 30.65
C ALA A 13 9.04 -3.27 30.24
N THR A 14 8.57 -2.57 29.20
CA THR A 14 9.16 -1.30 28.72
C THR A 14 8.51 -0.07 29.33
N GLY A 15 7.67 -0.23 30.37
CA GLY A 15 7.05 0.85 31.11
C GLY A 15 5.81 1.48 30.43
N HIS A 16 5.35 0.94 29.31
CA HIS A 16 4.21 1.50 28.57
C HIS A 16 2.89 0.81 28.94
N ARG A 17 1.82 1.60 28.97
CA ARG A 17 0.47 1.11 29.05
C ARG A 17 -0.01 0.66 27.68
N TRP A 18 -0.65 -0.51 27.62
CA TRP A 18 -1.26 -0.99 26.38
C TRP A 18 -2.68 -0.48 26.22
N VAL A 19 -2.96 0.07 25.07
CA VAL A 19 -4.31 0.51 24.70
C VAL A 19 -4.72 -0.12 23.39
N GLU A 20 -6.01 -0.38 23.21
CA GLU A 20 -6.51 -0.91 21.95
C GLU A 20 -6.27 0.09 20.83
N ARG A 21 -5.71 -0.39 19.72
CA ARG A 21 -5.42 0.44 18.54
C ARG A 21 -6.68 0.86 17.82
N LEU A 22 -7.65 -0.05 17.71
CA LEU A 22 -8.89 0.20 17.00
C LEU A 22 -9.83 1.06 17.86
N ASP A 23 -10.34 2.13 17.28
CA ASP A 23 -11.47 2.84 17.83
C ASP A 23 -12.78 2.10 17.49
N PRO A 24 -13.94 2.50 18.05
CA PRO A 24 -15.21 1.82 17.78
C PRO A 24 -15.59 1.76 16.30
N ARG A 25 -15.29 2.79 15.53
CA ARG A 25 -15.56 2.83 14.08
C ARG A 25 -14.72 1.81 13.35
N THR A 26 -13.42 1.83 13.57
CA THR A 26 -12.48 0.89 12.97
C THR A 26 -12.76 -0.56 13.38
N ALA A 27 -13.21 -0.79 14.62
CA ALA A 27 -13.64 -2.11 15.07
C ALA A 27 -14.89 -2.61 14.32
N ASN A 28 -15.84 -1.73 14.00
CA ASN A 28 -16.99 -2.07 13.17
C ASN A 28 -16.57 -2.38 11.72
N THR A 29 -15.64 -1.61 11.16
CA THR A 29 -15.06 -1.91 9.84
C THR A 29 -14.41 -3.30 9.83
N ALA A 30 -13.65 -3.65 10.87
CA ALA A 30 -13.05 -4.97 10.99
C ALA A 30 -14.10 -6.08 11.00
N LEU A 31 -15.21 -5.89 11.73
CA LEU A 31 -16.31 -6.85 11.77
C LEU A 31 -16.97 -7.00 10.39
N ALA A 32 -17.22 -5.89 9.69
CA ALA A 32 -17.78 -5.90 8.34
C ALA A 32 -16.86 -6.66 7.36
N ILE A 33 -15.55 -6.38 7.39
CA ILE A 33 -14.55 -7.10 6.58
C ILE A 33 -14.60 -8.61 6.87
N ALA A 34 -14.57 -9.01 8.16
CA ALA A 34 -14.60 -10.43 8.54
C ALA A 34 -15.85 -11.15 8.03
N GLN A 35 -17.02 -10.51 8.17
CA GLN A 35 -18.31 -11.10 7.77
C GLN A 35 -18.46 -11.15 6.25
N LYS A 36 -18.13 -10.07 5.55
CA LYS A 36 -18.31 -9.96 4.10
C LYS A 36 -17.40 -10.91 3.33
N HIS A 37 -16.17 -11.07 3.77
CA HIS A 37 -15.14 -11.85 3.05
C HIS A 37 -14.83 -13.19 3.70
N ALA A 38 -15.53 -13.56 4.79
CA ALA A 38 -15.32 -14.82 5.53
C ALA A 38 -13.86 -15.03 5.95
N ILE A 39 -13.14 -13.96 6.31
CA ILE A 39 -11.75 -14.01 6.77
C ILE A 39 -11.68 -14.00 8.30
N PRO A 40 -10.59 -14.52 8.90
CA PRO A 40 -10.42 -14.52 10.34
C PRO A 40 -10.49 -13.13 10.96
N ASP A 41 -11.16 -12.98 12.11
CA ASP A 41 -11.32 -11.72 12.84
C ASP A 41 -9.99 -10.99 13.05
N LEU A 42 -8.93 -11.72 13.41
CA LEU A 42 -7.60 -11.13 13.61
C LEU A 42 -7.07 -10.45 12.35
N VAL A 43 -7.24 -11.08 11.18
CA VAL A 43 -6.81 -10.51 9.88
C VAL A 43 -7.62 -9.25 9.56
N ALA A 44 -8.94 -9.33 9.71
CA ALA A 44 -9.83 -8.19 9.50
C ALA A 44 -9.48 -6.99 10.40
N ARG A 45 -9.14 -7.24 11.67
CA ARG A 45 -8.69 -6.21 12.61
C ARG A 45 -7.37 -5.57 12.18
N ILE A 46 -6.44 -6.35 11.63
CA ILE A 46 -5.18 -5.83 11.10
C ILE A 46 -5.44 -4.95 9.88
N LEU A 47 -6.29 -5.39 8.95
CA LEU A 47 -6.66 -4.62 7.76
C LEU A 47 -7.32 -3.28 8.13
N ALA A 48 -8.36 -3.33 8.94
CA ALA A 48 -9.05 -2.12 9.41
C ALA A 48 -8.10 -1.17 10.16
N GLY A 49 -7.19 -1.72 11.00
CA GLY A 49 -6.18 -0.95 11.71
C GLY A 49 -5.12 -0.31 10.81
N ARG A 50 -5.03 -0.73 9.53
CA ARG A 50 -4.22 -0.14 8.48
C ARG A 50 -5.00 0.83 7.59
N GLY A 51 -6.29 1.03 7.86
CA GLY A 51 -7.17 1.90 7.09
C GLY A 51 -7.73 1.27 5.82
N VAL A 52 -7.68 -0.07 5.72
CA VAL A 52 -8.29 -0.81 4.61
C VAL A 52 -9.79 -0.91 4.86
N ASP A 53 -10.57 -0.50 3.88
CA ASP A 53 -12.04 -0.60 3.91
C ASP A 53 -12.52 -1.98 3.48
N GLU A 54 -13.83 -2.25 3.65
CA GLU A 54 -14.39 -3.56 3.37
C GLU A 54 -14.31 -3.94 1.89
N ASP A 55 -14.42 -2.98 0.98
CA ASP A 55 -14.37 -3.23 -0.47
C ASP A 55 -12.94 -3.46 -0.97
N ASP A 56 -11.94 -2.86 -0.31
CA ASP A 56 -10.54 -2.95 -0.68
C ASP A 56 -9.82 -4.19 -0.10
N ALA A 57 -10.45 -4.87 0.88
CA ALA A 57 -9.84 -5.99 1.59
C ALA A 57 -9.37 -7.13 0.66
N PRO A 58 -10.14 -7.57 -0.37
CA PRO A 58 -9.67 -8.61 -1.30
C PRO A 58 -8.42 -8.19 -2.08
N ALA A 59 -8.42 -6.99 -2.67
CA ALA A 59 -7.29 -6.49 -3.44
C ALA A 59 -6.04 -6.26 -2.58
N TYR A 60 -6.23 -5.93 -1.30
CA TYR A 60 -5.12 -5.78 -0.35
C TYR A 60 -4.48 -7.13 0.01
N LEU A 61 -5.29 -8.20 0.12
CA LEU A 61 -4.81 -9.53 0.47
C LEU A 61 -4.23 -10.32 -0.71
N ASP A 62 -4.75 -10.09 -1.90
CA ASP A 62 -4.31 -10.72 -3.15
C ASP A 62 -4.07 -9.65 -4.22
N PRO A 63 -2.97 -8.89 -4.10
CA PRO A 63 -2.67 -7.77 -4.98
C PRO A 63 -2.24 -8.25 -6.37
N ALA A 64 -2.95 -7.81 -7.41
CA ALA A 64 -2.53 -8.02 -8.79
C ALA A 64 -1.93 -6.75 -9.38
N ILE A 65 -0.78 -6.85 -10.03
CA ILE A 65 -0.10 -5.71 -10.67
C ILE A 65 -1.06 -4.97 -11.61
N ARG A 66 -1.81 -5.71 -12.42
CA ARG A 66 -2.78 -5.15 -13.36
C ARG A 66 -3.80 -4.21 -12.71
N ASP A 67 -4.24 -4.56 -11.49
CA ASP A 67 -5.32 -3.85 -10.80
C ASP A 67 -4.78 -2.68 -9.94
N LEU A 68 -3.49 -2.75 -9.58
CA LEU A 68 -2.83 -1.75 -8.73
C LEU A 68 -1.89 -0.82 -9.49
N MET A 69 -1.59 -1.12 -10.76
CA MET A 69 -0.74 -0.25 -11.58
C MET A 69 -1.49 1.05 -11.90
N PRO A 70 -0.96 2.21 -11.52
CA PRO A 70 -1.56 3.48 -11.87
C PRO A 70 -1.56 3.67 -13.40
N ASP A 71 -2.54 4.41 -13.91
CA ASP A 71 -2.55 4.79 -15.31
C ASP A 71 -1.28 5.61 -15.62
N PRO A 72 -0.42 5.17 -16.55
CA PRO A 72 0.81 5.89 -16.91
C PRO A 72 0.55 7.34 -17.34
N HIS A 73 -0.59 7.65 -17.93
CA HIS A 73 -0.96 9.01 -18.35
C HIS A 73 -1.13 9.99 -17.17
N THR A 74 -1.23 9.48 -15.92
CA THR A 74 -1.24 10.34 -14.73
C THR A 74 0.14 10.89 -14.37
N ILE A 75 1.21 10.35 -14.96
CA ILE A 75 2.58 10.83 -14.75
C ILE A 75 2.79 12.08 -15.59
N THR A 76 3.19 13.16 -14.94
CA THR A 76 3.45 14.45 -15.58
C THR A 76 4.47 14.30 -16.72
N ASP A 77 4.16 14.88 -17.88
CA ASP A 77 5.00 14.90 -19.09
C ASP A 77 5.34 13.52 -19.70
N LEU A 78 4.71 12.42 -19.26
CA LEU A 78 5.02 11.09 -19.77
C LEU A 78 4.85 10.99 -21.29
N GLU A 79 3.77 11.54 -21.84
CA GLU A 79 3.53 11.52 -23.30
C GLU A 79 4.63 12.28 -24.07
N THR A 80 5.05 13.43 -23.55
CA THR A 80 6.13 14.24 -24.13
C THR A 80 7.44 13.47 -24.14
N VAL A 81 7.77 12.84 -23.02
CA VAL A 81 8.99 12.02 -22.89
C VAL A 81 8.93 10.80 -23.80
N ALA A 82 7.81 10.08 -23.84
CA ALA A 82 7.62 8.92 -24.70
C ALA A 82 7.78 9.27 -26.19
N ALA A 83 7.16 10.38 -26.63
CA ALA A 83 7.29 10.88 -27.99
C ALA A 83 8.75 11.23 -28.32
N ARG A 84 9.47 11.90 -27.39
CA ARG A 84 10.88 12.26 -27.58
C ARG A 84 11.78 11.04 -27.66
N ILE A 85 11.56 10.02 -26.82
CA ILE A 85 12.32 8.76 -26.87
C ILE A 85 12.06 8.03 -28.19
N ALA A 86 10.81 7.95 -28.63
CA ALA A 86 10.46 7.34 -29.90
C ALA A 86 11.19 8.03 -31.10
N GLN A 87 11.24 9.37 -31.09
CA GLN A 87 12.01 10.13 -32.10
C GLN A 87 13.51 9.83 -32.05
N ALA A 88 14.10 9.75 -30.85
CA ALA A 88 15.51 9.41 -30.68
C ALA A 88 15.84 8.02 -31.25
N ILE A 89 14.98 7.03 -31.01
CA ILE A 89 15.12 5.67 -31.55
C ILE A 89 15.07 5.69 -33.08
N LEU A 90 14.08 6.37 -33.66
CA LEU A 90 13.93 6.48 -35.11
C LEU A 90 15.13 7.23 -35.77
N ALA A 91 15.63 8.25 -35.10
CA ALA A 91 16.78 9.02 -35.55
C ALA A 91 18.14 8.34 -35.24
N ARG A 92 18.14 7.19 -34.56
CA ARG A 92 19.35 6.48 -34.11
C ARG A 92 20.24 7.34 -33.21
N GLU A 93 19.65 8.20 -32.39
CA GLU A 93 20.39 8.97 -31.40
C GLU A 93 20.88 8.08 -30.27
N THR A 94 21.98 8.47 -29.64
CA THR A 94 22.42 7.81 -28.39
C THR A 94 21.55 8.27 -27.23
N VAL A 95 20.92 7.31 -26.54
CA VAL A 95 20.13 7.56 -25.33
C VAL A 95 20.92 7.05 -24.14
N ALA A 96 21.17 7.91 -23.15
CA ALA A 96 21.77 7.54 -21.89
C ALA A 96 20.67 7.40 -20.82
N ILE A 97 20.69 6.27 -20.12
CA ILE A 97 19.79 6.01 -19.01
C ILE A 97 20.59 6.22 -17.73
N PHE A 98 20.10 7.11 -16.87
CA PHE A 98 20.69 7.37 -15.56
C PHE A 98 19.71 6.87 -14.49
N GLY A 99 20.06 5.77 -13.83
CA GLY A 99 19.30 5.17 -12.72
C GLY A 99 20.07 5.23 -11.41
N ASP A 100 19.37 5.11 -10.29
CA ASP A 100 19.99 4.95 -9.00
C ASP A 100 20.68 3.58 -8.88
N TYR A 101 21.62 3.44 -7.96
CA TYR A 101 22.43 2.24 -7.78
C TYR A 101 21.77 1.17 -6.88
N ASP A 102 20.63 1.45 -6.30
CA ASP A 102 19.86 0.48 -5.52
C ASP A 102 19.09 -0.51 -6.44
N VAL A 103 18.45 -1.50 -5.83
CA VAL A 103 17.82 -2.60 -6.58
C VAL A 103 16.69 -2.13 -7.48
N ASP A 104 15.87 -1.19 -7.02
CA ASP A 104 14.74 -0.66 -7.78
C ASP A 104 15.22 0.29 -8.89
N GLY A 105 16.23 1.12 -8.66
CA GLY A 105 16.85 1.95 -9.69
C GLY A 105 17.54 1.11 -10.77
N ALA A 106 18.27 0.08 -10.40
CA ALA A 106 18.91 -0.84 -11.34
C ALA A 106 17.86 -1.62 -12.16
N ALA A 107 16.80 -2.13 -11.52
CA ALA A 107 15.72 -2.84 -12.19
C ALA A 107 14.96 -1.93 -13.17
N SER A 108 14.62 -0.70 -12.75
CA SER A 108 13.95 0.29 -13.61
C SER A 108 14.77 0.69 -14.82
N SER A 109 16.11 0.75 -14.67
CA SER A 109 17.02 1.11 -15.77
C SER A 109 17.23 -0.04 -16.77
N ALA A 110 16.94 -1.28 -16.38
CA ALA A 110 17.09 -2.47 -17.22
C ALA A 110 15.85 -2.79 -18.06
N LEU A 111 14.69 -2.24 -17.70
CA LEU A 111 13.42 -2.41 -18.41
C LEU A 111 13.32 -1.49 -19.62
#